data_f39da2c75d92473836ab501f519cbd92
#
_entry.id   f39da2c75d92473836ab501f519cbd92
#
_cell.length_a   1.000
_cell.length_b   1.000
_cell.length_c   1.000
_cell.angle_alpha   90.00
_cell.angle_beta   90.00
_cell.angle_gamma   90.00
#
_symmetry.space_group_name_H-M   'P 1'
#
loop_
_entity.id
_entity.type
_entity.pdbx_description
1 polymer ?
#
loop_
_entity_poly.entity_id
_entity_poly.type
_entity_poly.pdbx_seq_one_letter_code
_entity_poly.pdbx_strand_id
1 'polypeptide(L)'
;MKQTVKWLAAALIALGLNQAVWADDVSDFRERLQAAEQGDAGAQFYLGAMYAQGQGVRQDDAQAAQWYRKAAEQGIAQAQFNLGLMYANGQGVRQDDAQAAQWFRKAAEQGVATAQFGLGVMYYEGEGVRQDDAQAVQWYCRAAEQGYADAQNNLGLMYANGHGVRQDYAQAVQWYRRAAEQGKAEAQNNLGEMYYKGEGVRQDYKQAVQWFRNAAEQGVDEAQFYLGIMYYKGQGVRQDLALAQEWLGKACQNGYQKGCDNYQRLKAGY
;
A
#
# COMPACT_ATOMS: atom_id res chain seq x y z
N MET A 1 3.91 -15.70 3.03
CA MET A 1 3.81 -14.82 4.22
C MET A 1 2.49 -14.08 4.11
N LYS A 2 1.58 -14.29 5.06
CA LYS A 2 0.28 -13.63 5.10
C LYS A 2 0.49 -12.16 5.49
N GLN A 3 0.60 -11.28 4.51
CA GLN A 3 0.49 -9.84 4.73
C GLN A 3 -1.00 -9.49 4.74
N THR A 4 -1.58 -9.64 5.91
CA THR A 4 -2.94 -9.21 6.18
C THR A 4 -3.11 -7.72 5.92
N VAL A 5 -4.32 -7.32 5.51
CA VAL A 5 -4.83 -5.95 5.25
C VAL A 5 -4.52 -4.93 6.39
N LYS A 6 -3.76 -5.30 7.39
CA LYS A 6 -3.31 -4.46 8.53
C LYS A 6 -2.57 -3.17 8.14
N TRP A 7 -2.18 -3.00 6.88
CA TRP A 7 -1.39 -1.86 6.41
C TRP A 7 -2.20 -0.62 6.02
N LEU A 8 -3.52 -0.73 5.89
CA LEU A 8 -4.37 0.43 5.58
C LEU A 8 -4.67 1.33 6.81
N ALA A 9 -4.30 0.90 8.01
CA ALA A 9 -4.53 1.68 9.23
C ALA A 9 -3.52 2.82 9.47
N ALA A 10 -2.39 2.86 8.77
CA ALA A 10 -1.33 3.84 9.02
C ALA A 10 -1.54 5.22 8.37
N ALA A 11 -2.54 5.39 7.50
CA ALA A 11 -2.77 6.65 6.77
C ALA A 11 -3.61 7.69 7.53
N LEU A 12 -4.05 7.41 8.75
CA LEU A 12 -4.92 8.32 9.53
C LEU A 12 -4.22 9.07 10.67
N ILE A 13 -2.90 8.90 10.87
CA ILE A 13 -2.18 9.57 11.96
C ILE A 13 -1.12 10.50 11.41
N ALA A 14 -1.50 11.69 10.99
CA ALA A 14 -0.59 12.83 10.94
C ALA A 14 -1.35 14.15 10.84
N LEU A 15 -1.77 14.72 11.97
CA LEU A 15 -1.87 16.17 12.14
C LEU A 15 -1.91 16.45 13.65
N GLY A 16 -0.74 16.78 14.22
CA GLY A 16 -0.63 17.33 15.57
C GLY A 16 -1.25 18.71 15.63
N LEU A 17 -2.22 18.92 16.48
CA LEU A 17 -2.81 20.23 16.71
C LEU A 17 -2.79 20.61 18.20
N ASN A 18 -2.45 21.85 18.45
CA ASN A 18 -2.24 22.52 19.74
C ASN A 18 -3.55 22.78 20.52
N GLN A 19 -3.47 22.94 21.83
CA GLN A 19 -4.58 23.07 22.79
C GLN A 19 -5.59 24.21 22.52
N ALA A 20 -5.28 25.19 21.67
CA ALA A 20 -6.21 26.25 21.27
C ALA A 20 -7.36 25.72 20.34
N VAL A 21 -7.18 24.59 19.74
CA VAL A 21 -8.12 23.95 18.79
C VAL A 21 -9.30 23.28 19.50
N TRP A 22 -9.16 22.89 20.77
CA TRP A 22 -10.18 22.10 21.50
C TRP A 22 -11.53 22.80 21.67
N ALA A 23 -11.55 24.13 21.84
CA ALA A 23 -12.80 24.84 22.05
C ALA A 23 -13.62 24.96 20.74
N ASP A 24 -12.92 25.15 19.62
CA ASP A 24 -13.52 25.20 18.29
C ASP A 24 -13.97 23.80 17.87
N ASP A 25 -13.15 22.76 18.17
CA ASP A 25 -13.48 21.37 17.89
C ASP A 25 -14.74 20.89 18.65
N VAL A 26 -14.92 21.30 19.91
CA VAL A 26 -16.12 20.96 20.70
C VAL A 26 -17.37 21.63 20.15
N SER A 27 -17.25 22.89 19.67
CA SER A 27 -18.40 23.58 19.05
C SER A 27 -18.77 22.96 17.72
N ASP A 28 -17.78 22.62 16.87
CA ASP A 28 -17.98 21.92 15.60
C ASP A 28 -18.59 20.52 15.82
N PHE A 29 -18.11 19.79 16.83
CA PHE A 29 -18.71 18.51 17.21
C PHE A 29 -20.21 18.61 17.53
N ARG A 30 -20.61 19.62 18.33
CA ARG A 30 -22.02 19.82 18.71
C ARG A 30 -22.91 20.15 17.52
N GLU A 31 -22.42 21.02 16.64
CA GLU A 31 -23.15 21.39 15.42
C GLU A 31 -23.33 20.19 14.51
N ARG A 32 -22.25 19.41 14.28
CA ARG A 32 -22.32 18.20 13.47
C ARG A 32 -23.19 17.11 14.09
N LEU A 33 -23.17 16.98 15.43
CA LEU A 33 -24.04 16.04 16.14
C LEU A 33 -25.51 16.35 15.87
N GLN A 34 -25.90 17.61 15.98
CA GLN A 34 -27.26 18.03 15.72
C GLN A 34 -27.70 17.75 14.27
N ALA A 35 -26.86 18.05 13.29
CA ALA A 35 -27.15 17.77 11.88
C ALA A 35 -27.20 16.25 11.60
N ALA A 36 -26.27 15.47 12.17
CA ALA A 36 -26.22 14.01 12.01
C ALA A 36 -27.43 13.31 12.61
N GLU A 37 -27.93 13.79 13.76
CA GLU A 37 -29.17 13.31 14.39
C GLU A 37 -30.41 13.61 13.54
N GLN A 38 -30.38 14.70 12.75
CA GLN A 38 -31.42 15.05 11.77
C GLN A 38 -31.31 14.25 10.47
N GLY A 39 -30.30 13.39 10.36
CA GLY A 39 -30.15 12.47 9.22
C GLY A 39 -29.20 12.96 8.14
N ASP A 40 -28.49 14.11 8.31
CA ASP A 40 -27.50 14.56 7.33
C ASP A 40 -26.36 13.56 7.20
N ALA A 41 -26.21 12.99 5.97
CA ALA A 41 -25.22 11.92 5.71
C ALA A 41 -23.77 12.43 5.79
N GLY A 42 -23.54 13.67 5.38
CA GLY A 42 -22.24 14.31 5.48
C GLY A 42 -21.83 14.53 6.93
N ALA A 43 -22.75 15.09 7.74
CA ALA A 43 -22.52 15.26 9.18
C ALA A 43 -22.28 13.93 9.91
N GLN A 44 -23.02 12.88 9.54
CA GLN A 44 -22.81 11.53 10.08
C GLN A 44 -21.41 10.99 9.73
N PHE A 45 -20.94 11.19 8.50
CA PHE A 45 -19.59 10.82 8.11
C PHE A 45 -18.53 11.58 8.94
N TYR A 46 -18.64 12.89 9.04
CA TYR A 46 -17.70 13.70 9.82
C TYR A 46 -17.73 13.35 11.31
N LEU A 47 -18.92 13.13 11.87
CA LEU A 47 -19.05 12.71 13.26
C LEU A 47 -18.38 11.33 13.51
N GLY A 48 -18.50 10.40 12.56
CA GLY A 48 -17.75 9.14 12.59
C GLY A 48 -16.24 9.37 12.62
N ALA A 49 -15.74 10.31 11.82
CA ALA A 49 -14.32 10.68 11.83
C ALA A 49 -13.88 11.33 13.14
N MET A 50 -14.70 12.22 13.71
CA MET A 50 -14.42 12.88 15.00
C MET A 50 -14.32 11.87 16.14
N TYR A 51 -15.23 10.88 16.21
CA TYR A 51 -15.14 9.81 17.20
C TYR A 51 -13.92 8.91 16.95
N ALA A 52 -13.57 8.60 15.70
CA ALA A 52 -12.41 7.78 15.38
C ALA A 52 -11.08 8.44 15.75
N GLN A 53 -11.02 9.78 15.70
CA GLN A 53 -9.80 10.55 15.93
C GLN A 53 -9.76 11.23 17.33
N GLY A 54 -10.88 11.24 18.06
CA GLY A 54 -11.00 11.96 19.32
C GLY A 54 -11.00 13.49 19.15
N GLN A 55 -11.56 14.01 18.04
CA GLN A 55 -11.64 15.44 17.77
C GLN A 55 -12.91 16.05 18.40
N GLY A 56 -12.75 16.97 19.32
CA GLY A 56 -13.85 17.60 20.03
C GLY A 56 -14.68 16.67 20.93
N VAL A 57 -14.32 15.38 20.98
CA VAL A 57 -14.96 14.31 21.75
C VAL A 57 -13.92 13.27 22.13
N ARG A 58 -14.17 12.52 23.21
CA ARG A 58 -13.30 11.36 23.51
C ARG A 58 -13.37 10.33 22.38
N GLN A 59 -12.20 9.81 21.97
CA GLN A 59 -12.13 8.75 20.99
C GLN A 59 -12.99 7.54 21.38
N ASP A 60 -13.83 7.08 20.46
CA ASP A 60 -14.70 5.92 20.62
C ASP A 60 -14.95 5.25 19.25
N ASP A 61 -14.22 4.17 18.99
CA ASP A 61 -14.32 3.45 17.72
C ASP A 61 -15.71 2.81 17.52
N ALA A 62 -16.42 2.45 18.60
CA ALA A 62 -17.76 1.89 18.49
C ALA A 62 -18.78 2.96 18.04
N GLN A 63 -18.66 4.18 18.56
CA GLN A 63 -19.45 5.32 18.09
C GLN A 63 -19.08 5.67 16.64
N ALA A 64 -17.78 5.69 16.31
CA ALA A 64 -17.31 5.93 14.95
C ALA A 64 -17.96 4.95 13.95
N ALA A 65 -17.94 3.65 14.27
CA ALA A 65 -18.55 2.62 13.43
C ALA A 65 -20.06 2.82 13.24
N GLN A 66 -20.77 3.22 14.29
CA GLN A 66 -22.22 3.49 14.21
C GLN A 66 -22.53 4.66 13.28
N TRP A 67 -21.78 5.76 13.39
CA TRP A 67 -21.98 6.94 12.56
C TRP A 67 -21.55 6.71 11.12
N TYR A 68 -20.40 6.05 10.89
CA TYR A 68 -20.02 5.64 9.54
C TYR A 68 -21.05 4.71 8.90
N ARG A 69 -21.67 3.80 9.67
CA ARG A 69 -22.71 2.92 9.14
C ARG A 69 -23.91 3.72 8.65
N LYS A 70 -24.40 4.68 9.43
CA LYS A 70 -25.52 5.55 9.02
C LYS A 70 -25.20 6.30 7.72
N ALA A 71 -24.01 6.89 7.63
CA ALA A 71 -23.58 7.58 6.42
C ALA A 71 -23.37 6.62 5.22
N ALA A 72 -22.82 5.43 5.47
CA ALA A 72 -22.57 4.41 4.46
C ALA A 72 -23.87 3.83 3.89
N GLU A 73 -24.89 3.65 4.71
CA GLU A 73 -26.23 3.23 4.29
C GLU A 73 -26.91 4.28 3.43
N GLN A 74 -26.60 5.56 3.63
CA GLN A 74 -27.04 6.66 2.78
C GLN A 74 -26.18 6.85 1.52
N GLY A 75 -25.20 5.99 1.29
CA GLY A 75 -24.41 5.97 0.05
C GLY A 75 -23.12 6.77 0.08
N ILE A 76 -22.69 7.35 1.21
CA ILE A 76 -21.40 8.06 1.29
C ILE A 76 -20.24 7.06 1.09
N ALA A 77 -19.58 7.14 -0.06
CA ALA A 77 -18.56 6.20 -0.48
C ALA A 77 -17.38 6.13 0.49
N GLN A 78 -16.94 7.27 1.03
CA GLN A 78 -15.86 7.32 2.00
C GLN A 78 -16.27 6.69 3.35
N ALA A 79 -17.53 6.83 3.75
CA ALA A 79 -18.06 6.15 4.95
C ALA A 79 -18.11 4.63 4.75
N GLN A 80 -18.50 4.17 3.56
CA GLN A 80 -18.47 2.74 3.19
C GLN A 80 -17.04 2.19 3.26
N PHE A 81 -16.07 2.90 2.72
CA PHE A 81 -14.65 2.51 2.81
C PHE A 81 -14.19 2.44 4.27
N ASN A 82 -14.43 3.50 5.07
CA ASN A 82 -14.01 3.53 6.47
C ASN A 82 -14.68 2.43 7.30
N LEU A 83 -15.97 2.18 7.09
CA LEU A 83 -16.67 1.08 7.74
C LEU A 83 -16.11 -0.29 7.34
N GLY A 84 -15.75 -0.46 6.07
CA GLY A 84 -15.04 -1.64 5.57
C GLY A 84 -13.72 -1.87 6.30
N LEU A 85 -12.91 -0.82 6.50
CA LEU A 85 -11.67 -0.88 7.27
C LEU A 85 -11.92 -1.27 8.73
N MET A 86 -12.97 -0.72 9.35
CA MET A 86 -13.32 -1.04 10.73
C MET A 86 -13.69 -2.52 10.89
N TYR A 87 -14.43 -3.10 9.94
CA TYR A 87 -14.71 -4.52 9.93
C TYR A 87 -13.47 -5.37 9.68
N ALA A 88 -12.60 -4.97 8.74
CA ALA A 88 -11.36 -5.70 8.44
C ALA A 88 -10.40 -5.76 9.65
N ASN A 89 -10.37 -4.67 10.45
CA ASN A 89 -9.46 -4.54 11.58
C ASN A 89 -10.08 -4.89 12.94
N GLY A 90 -11.40 -5.06 13.01
CA GLY A 90 -12.12 -5.25 14.28
C GLY A 90 -12.12 -3.99 15.16
N GLN A 91 -12.11 -2.79 14.54
CA GLN A 91 -12.11 -1.52 15.25
C GLN A 91 -13.54 -1.05 15.54
N GLY A 92 -13.90 -0.98 16.81
CA GLY A 92 -15.25 -0.59 17.24
C GLY A 92 -16.38 -1.56 16.84
N VAL A 93 -16.06 -2.59 16.08
CA VAL A 93 -16.93 -3.70 15.67
C VAL A 93 -16.15 -5.01 15.76
N ARG A 94 -16.86 -6.14 15.86
CA ARG A 94 -16.20 -7.44 15.72
C ARG A 94 -15.62 -7.56 14.30
N GLN A 95 -14.39 -8.04 14.19
CA GLN A 95 -13.77 -8.32 12.90
C GLN A 95 -14.64 -9.27 12.06
N ASP A 96 -14.89 -8.88 10.82
CA ASP A 96 -15.67 -9.64 9.84
C ASP A 96 -15.25 -9.27 8.43
N ASP A 97 -14.39 -10.10 7.83
CA ASP A 97 -13.83 -9.84 6.52
C ASP A 97 -14.90 -9.91 5.41
N ALA A 98 -15.98 -10.69 5.61
CA ALA A 98 -17.07 -10.73 4.65
C ALA A 98 -17.87 -9.41 4.64
N GLN A 99 -18.10 -8.80 5.80
CA GLN A 99 -18.68 -7.46 5.90
C GLN A 99 -17.74 -6.41 5.33
N ALA A 100 -16.42 -6.51 5.60
CA ALA A 100 -15.43 -5.61 5.03
C ALA A 100 -15.48 -5.63 3.49
N ALA A 101 -15.49 -6.83 2.89
CA ALA A 101 -15.57 -6.99 1.45
C ALA A 101 -16.85 -6.38 0.84
N GLN A 102 -17.99 -6.53 1.52
CA GLN A 102 -19.26 -5.93 1.07
C GLN A 102 -19.19 -4.40 1.06
N TRP A 103 -18.65 -3.80 2.11
CA TRP A 103 -18.54 -2.35 2.21
C TRP A 103 -17.48 -1.79 1.26
N PHE A 104 -16.33 -2.46 1.12
CA PHE A 104 -15.34 -2.08 0.11
C PHE A 104 -15.91 -2.16 -1.30
N ARG A 105 -16.71 -3.17 -1.62
CA ARG A 105 -17.35 -3.29 -2.94
C ARG A 105 -18.23 -2.09 -3.23
N LYS A 106 -19.10 -1.68 -2.29
CA LYS A 106 -19.96 -0.51 -2.46
C LYS A 106 -19.15 0.76 -2.72
N ALA A 107 -18.07 0.98 -1.96
CA ALA A 107 -17.19 2.13 -2.16
C ALA A 107 -16.39 2.05 -3.48
N ALA A 108 -15.92 0.85 -3.84
CA ALA A 108 -15.17 0.58 -5.06
C ALA A 108 -16.02 0.80 -6.33
N GLU A 109 -17.29 0.40 -6.31
CA GLU A 109 -18.26 0.63 -7.38
C GLU A 109 -18.55 2.13 -7.57
N GLN A 110 -18.42 2.93 -6.51
CA GLN A 110 -18.49 4.38 -6.56
C GLN A 110 -17.16 5.06 -6.97
N GLY A 111 -16.14 4.30 -7.30
CA GLY A 111 -14.87 4.81 -7.81
C GLY A 111 -13.80 5.11 -6.77
N VAL A 112 -13.97 4.76 -5.49
CA VAL A 112 -12.94 4.98 -4.46
C VAL A 112 -11.73 4.08 -4.74
N ALA A 113 -10.61 4.64 -5.17
CA ALA A 113 -9.42 3.90 -5.59
C ALA A 113 -8.83 3.03 -4.47
N THR A 114 -8.81 3.53 -3.24
CA THR A 114 -8.35 2.76 -2.07
C THR A 114 -9.26 1.58 -1.75
N ALA A 115 -10.58 1.71 -1.96
CA ALA A 115 -11.52 0.61 -1.80
C ALA A 115 -11.38 -0.43 -2.92
N GLN A 116 -11.15 0.02 -4.16
CA GLN A 116 -10.86 -0.86 -5.29
C GLN A 116 -9.59 -1.67 -5.04
N PHE A 117 -8.54 -1.01 -4.56
CA PHE A 117 -7.30 -1.70 -4.18
C PHE A 117 -7.56 -2.71 -3.04
N GLY A 118 -8.22 -2.30 -1.95
CA GLY A 118 -8.54 -3.17 -0.83
C GLY A 118 -9.36 -4.39 -1.25
N LEU A 119 -10.36 -4.20 -2.09
CA LEU A 119 -11.16 -5.31 -2.63
C LEU A 119 -10.34 -6.23 -3.55
N GLY A 120 -9.41 -5.66 -4.33
CA GLY A 120 -8.45 -6.45 -5.11
C GLY A 120 -7.57 -7.33 -4.24
N VAL A 121 -7.07 -6.82 -3.12
CA VAL A 121 -6.29 -7.59 -2.13
C VAL A 121 -7.15 -8.72 -1.55
N MET A 122 -8.39 -8.44 -1.16
CA MET A 122 -9.29 -9.45 -0.60
C MET A 122 -9.56 -10.59 -1.58
N TYR A 123 -9.74 -10.30 -2.87
CA TYR A 123 -9.88 -11.36 -3.88
C TYR A 123 -8.58 -12.12 -4.11
N TYR A 124 -7.42 -11.47 -4.05
CA TYR A 124 -6.12 -12.12 -4.21
C TYR A 124 -5.79 -13.06 -3.05
N GLU A 125 -6.06 -12.63 -1.81
CA GLU A 125 -5.77 -13.42 -0.60
C GLU A 125 -6.91 -14.42 -0.25
N GLY A 126 -8.13 -14.19 -0.76
CA GLY A 126 -9.32 -14.97 -0.39
C GLY A 126 -9.86 -14.60 0.99
N GLU A 127 -9.68 -13.35 1.43
CA GLU A 127 -10.14 -12.84 2.71
C GLU A 127 -11.55 -12.26 2.59
N GLY A 128 -12.52 -12.83 3.31
CA GLY A 128 -13.94 -12.41 3.27
C GLY A 128 -14.68 -12.68 1.96
N VAL A 129 -13.97 -13.11 0.93
CA VAL A 129 -14.47 -13.56 -0.38
C VAL A 129 -13.72 -14.80 -0.81
N ARG A 130 -14.30 -15.57 -1.74
CA ARG A 130 -13.56 -16.65 -2.38
C ARG A 130 -12.41 -16.08 -3.19
N GLN A 131 -11.22 -16.64 -3.05
CA GLN A 131 -10.04 -16.25 -3.83
C GLN A 131 -10.35 -16.30 -5.34
N ASP A 132 -10.01 -15.21 -6.03
CA ASP A 132 -10.20 -15.07 -7.47
C ASP A 132 -9.21 -14.03 -8.02
N ASP A 133 -8.10 -14.51 -8.57
CA ASP A 133 -7.04 -13.68 -9.13
C ASP A 133 -7.53 -12.82 -10.30
N ALA A 134 -8.50 -13.30 -11.08
CA ALA A 134 -9.05 -12.54 -12.20
C ALA A 134 -9.89 -11.34 -11.70
N GLN A 135 -10.65 -11.52 -10.63
CA GLN A 135 -11.33 -10.41 -9.94
C GLN A 135 -10.32 -9.44 -9.32
N ALA A 136 -9.27 -9.96 -8.69
CA ALA A 136 -8.20 -9.12 -8.13
C ALA A 136 -7.59 -8.20 -9.20
N VAL A 137 -7.25 -8.75 -10.36
CA VAL A 137 -6.72 -7.98 -11.50
C VAL A 137 -7.69 -6.89 -11.94
N GLN A 138 -8.97 -7.19 -12.05
CA GLN A 138 -9.98 -6.18 -12.47
C GLN A 138 -10.03 -5.01 -11.51
N TRP A 139 -10.01 -5.27 -10.21
CA TRP A 139 -10.06 -4.23 -9.19
C TRP A 139 -8.74 -3.46 -9.09
N TYR A 140 -7.59 -4.14 -9.17
CA TYR A 140 -6.29 -3.47 -9.24
C TYR A 140 -6.19 -2.58 -10.48
N CYS A 141 -6.70 -3.03 -11.65
CA CYS A 141 -6.69 -2.24 -12.87
C CYS A 141 -7.43 -0.90 -12.68
N ARG A 142 -8.65 -0.94 -12.13
CA ARG A 142 -9.44 0.28 -11.86
C ARG A 142 -8.72 1.26 -10.93
N ALA A 143 -8.12 0.75 -9.85
CA ALA A 143 -7.36 1.59 -8.92
C ALA A 143 -6.07 2.13 -9.56
N ALA A 144 -5.36 1.29 -10.34
CA ALA A 144 -4.12 1.64 -11.03
C ALA A 144 -4.33 2.71 -12.11
N GLU A 145 -5.45 2.65 -12.84
CA GLU A 145 -5.85 3.66 -13.82
C GLU A 145 -6.12 5.03 -13.17
N GLN A 146 -6.57 5.05 -11.93
CA GLN A 146 -6.71 6.27 -11.12
C GLN A 146 -5.37 6.77 -10.54
N GLY A 147 -4.27 6.10 -10.81
CA GLY A 147 -2.95 6.49 -10.34
C GLY A 147 -2.53 5.90 -8.98
N TYR A 148 -3.31 4.99 -8.40
CA TYR A 148 -2.97 4.42 -7.08
C TYR A 148 -1.72 3.52 -7.18
N ALA A 149 -0.60 3.97 -6.62
CA ALA A 149 0.72 3.37 -6.84
C ALA A 149 0.82 1.92 -6.34
N ASP A 150 0.17 1.58 -5.21
CA ASP A 150 0.15 0.21 -4.70
C ASP A 150 -0.59 -0.74 -5.67
N ALA A 151 -1.70 -0.28 -6.26
CA ALA A 151 -2.44 -1.05 -7.25
C ALA A 151 -1.64 -1.23 -8.54
N GLN A 152 -0.91 -0.19 -8.97
CA GLN A 152 -0.01 -0.28 -10.13
C GLN A 152 1.09 -1.30 -9.90
N ASN A 153 1.73 -1.30 -8.72
CA ASN A 153 2.73 -2.30 -8.37
C ASN A 153 2.14 -3.72 -8.36
N ASN A 154 0.99 -3.91 -7.71
CA ASN A 154 0.37 -5.23 -7.62
C ASN A 154 -0.10 -5.72 -9.00
N LEU A 155 -0.65 -4.84 -9.83
CA LEU A 155 -1.01 -5.19 -11.21
C LEU A 155 0.22 -5.59 -12.02
N GLY A 156 1.35 -4.90 -11.82
CA GLY A 156 2.64 -5.31 -12.38
C GLY A 156 3.05 -6.72 -11.97
N LEU A 157 2.90 -7.07 -10.69
CA LEU A 157 3.17 -8.42 -10.18
C LEU A 157 2.23 -9.47 -10.79
N MET A 158 0.92 -9.15 -10.95
CA MET A 158 -0.04 -10.06 -11.59
C MET A 158 0.37 -10.38 -13.03
N TYR A 159 0.77 -9.37 -13.81
CA TYR A 159 1.27 -9.56 -15.17
C TYR A 159 2.62 -10.28 -15.21
N ALA A 160 3.55 -9.99 -14.31
CA ALA A 160 4.85 -10.64 -14.26
C ALA A 160 4.75 -12.14 -13.96
N ASN A 161 3.79 -12.54 -13.12
CA ASN A 161 3.63 -13.92 -12.68
C ASN A 161 2.53 -14.69 -13.44
N GLY A 162 1.68 -13.99 -14.20
CA GLY A 162 0.54 -14.62 -14.88
C GLY A 162 -0.59 -15.03 -13.94
N HIS A 163 -0.76 -14.29 -12.83
CA HIS A 163 -1.84 -14.52 -11.87
C HIS A 163 -3.11 -13.80 -12.31
N GLY A 164 -4.17 -14.54 -12.59
CA GLY A 164 -5.46 -14.00 -13.05
C GLY A 164 -5.46 -13.39 -14.46
N VAL A 165 -4.29 -13.27 -15.07
CA VAL A 165 -4.05 -12.80 -16.44
C VAL A 165 -2.97 -13.65 -17.11
N ARG A 166 -2.89 -13.60 -18.44
CA ARG A 166 -1.74 -14.16 -19.15
C ARG A 166 -0.47 -13.39 -18.75
N GLN A 167 0.60 -14.13 -18.46
CA GLN A 167 1.91 -13.53 -18.19
C GLN A 167 2.35 -12.59 -19.33
N ASP A 168 2.72 -11.37 -18.96
CA ASP A 168 3.20 -10.34 -19.88
C ASP A 168 4.17 -9.39 -19.17
N TYR A 169 5.46 -9.62 -19.33
CA TYR A 169 6.49 -8.78 -18.73
C TYR A 169 6.51 -7.35 -19.28
N ALA A 170 6.06 -7.11 -20.52
CA ALA A 170 6.01 -5.78 -21.07
C ALA A 170 4.91 -4.94 -20.39
N GLN A 171 3.76 -5.55 -20.10
CA GLN A 171 2.72 -4.93 -19.28
C GLN A 171 3.19 -4.72 -17.84
N ALA A 172 3.87 -5.71 -17.25
CA ALA A 172 4.41 -5.58 -15.90
C ALA A 172 5.35 -4.36 -15.78
N VAL A 173 6.28 -4.20 -16.73
CA VAL A 173 7.20 -3.05 -16.78
C VAL A 173 6.46 -1.71 -16.87
N GLN A 174 5.39 -1.63 -17.66
CA GLN A 174 4.63 -0.39 -17.77
C GLN A 174 4.00 -0.01 -16.44
N TRP A 175 3.41 -0.97 -15.72
CA TRP A 175 2.78 -0.72 -14.43
C TRP A 175 3.80 -0.44 -13.34
N TYR A 176 4.90 -1.21 -13.27
CA TYR A 176 5.98 -0.93 -12.32
C TYR A 176 6.59 0.46 -12.53
N ARG A 177 6.77 0.89 -13.80
CA ARG A 177 7.30 2.22 -14.09
C ARG A 177 6.41 3.32 -13.54
N ARG A 178 5.10 3.25 -13.76
CA ARG A 178 4.14 4.23 -13.21
C ARG A 178 4.21 4.33 -11.69
N ALA A 179 4.27 3.20 -10.99
CA ALA A 179 4.39 3.18 -9.55
C ALA A 179 5.77 3.65 -9.07
N ALA A 180 6.86 3.25 -9.77
CA ALA A 180 8.22 3.63 -9.45
C ALA A 180 8.48 5.14 -9.61
N GLU A 181 7.90 5.75 -10.64
CA GLU A 181 7.96 7.20 -10.87
C GLU A 181 7.22 8.00 -9.79
N GLN A 182 6.24 7.41 -9.12
CA GLN A 182 5.58 7.97 -7.93
C GLN A 182 6.38 7.73 -6.63
N GLY A 183 7.54 7.09 -6.71
CA GLY A 183 8.41 6.85 -5.56
C GLY A 183 8.15 5.52 -4.82
N LYS A 184 7.25 4.65 -5.30
CA LYS A 184 6.97 3.36 -4.67
C LYS A 184 8.20 2.46 -4.69
N ALA A 185 8.79 2.22 -3.51
CA ALA A 185 10.08 1.54 -3.39
C ALA A 185 10.07 0.10 -3.92
N GLU A 186 9.01 -0.67 -3.66
CA GLU A 186 8.86 -2.03 -4.17
C GLU A 186 8.77 -2.05 -5.70
N ALA A 187 8.08 -1.08 -6.29
CA ALA A 187 7.98 -0.97 -7.74
C ALA A 187 9.33 -0.56 -8.38
N GLN A 188 10.11 0.28 -7.71
CA GLN A 188 11.47 0.62 -8.14
C GLN A 188 12.36 -0.61 -8.12
N ASN A 189 12.29 -1.45 -7.08
CA ASN A 189 13.00 -2.72 -7.03
C ASN A 189 12.59 -3.63 -8.18
N ASN A 190 11.29 -3.84 -8.37
CA ASN A 190 10.75 -4.71 -9.41
C ASN A 190 11.16 -4.22 -10.81
N LEU A 191 11.10 -2.91 -11.06
CA LEU A 191 11.52 -2.33 -12.34
C LEU A 191 13.04 -2.48 -12.54
N GLY A 192 13.83 -2.30 -11.48
CA GLY A 192 15.27 -2.57 -11.48
C GLY A 192 15.59 -4.00 -11.89
N GLU A 193 14.83 -4.96 -11.37
CA GLU A 193 14.95 -6.38 -11.71
C GLU A 193 14.60 -6.66 -13.18
N MET A 194 13.53 -6.04 -13.72
CA MET A 194 13.18 -6.15 -15.14
C MET A 194 14.33 -5.68 -16.04
N TYR A 195 14.92 -4.54 -15.75
CA TYR A 195 16.09 -4.05 -16.50
C TYR A 195 17.33 -4.91 -16.29
N TYR A 196 17.55 -5.45 -15.10
CA TYR A 196 18.68 -6.33 -14.78
C TYR A 196 18.61 -7.64 -15.56
N LYS A 197 17.41 -8.24 -15.69
CA LYS A 197 17.17 -9.51 -16.38
C LYS A 197 16.92 -9.33 -17.89
N GLY A 198 16.40 -8.16 -18.31
CA GLY A 198 15.92 -7.96 -19.69
C GLY A 198 14.54 -8.58 -19.92
N GLU A 199 13.72 -8.66 -18.89
CA GLU A 199 12.34 -9.18 -18.95
C GLU A 199 11.37 -8.04 -19.27
N GLY A 200 10.64 -8.16 -20.39
CA GLY A 200 9.70 -7.13 -20.87
C GLY A 200 10.34 -5.84 -21.38
N VAL A 201 11.65 -5.68 -21.22
CA VAL A 201 12.48 -4.58 -21.73
C VAL A 201 13.83 -5.11 -22.17
N ARG A 202 14.54 -4.34 -23.01
CA ARG A 202 15.95 -4.66 -23.29
C ARG A 202 16.76 -4.55 -22.00
N GLN A 203 17.62 -5.53 -21.72
CA GLN A 203 18.52 -5.50 -20.58
C GLN A 203 19.35 -4.22 -20.58
N ASP A 204 19.35 -3.52 -19.44
CA ASP A 204 20.12 -2.28 -19.25
C ASP A 204 20.56 -2.18 -17.77
N TYR A 205 21.81 -2.53 -17.51
CA TYR A 205 22.38 -2.47 -16.17
C TYR A 205 22.48 -1.04 -15.61
N LYS A 206 22.60 0.01 -16.47
CA LYS A 206 22.62 1.39 -15.98
C LYS A 206 21.25 1.79 -15.43
N GLN A 207 20.18 1.44 -16.15
CA GLN A 207 18.82 1.65 -15.68
C GLN A 207 18.55 0.82 -14.40
N ALA A 208 18.97 -0.45 -14.37
CA ALA A 208 18.83 -1.30 -13.20
C ALA A 208 19.48 -0.68 -11.96
N VAL A 209 20.73 -0.18 -12.08
CA VAL A 209 21.42 0.51 -10.97
C VAL A 209 20.65 1.72 -10.47
N GLN A 210 20.10 2.53 -11.36
CA GLN A 210 19.35 3.72 -10.97
C GLN A 210 18.11 3.34 -10.14
N TRP A 211 17.33 2.38 -10.62
CA TRP A 211 16.11 1.94 -9.94
C TRP A 211 16.41 1.22 -8.63
N PHE A 212 17.39 0.31 -8.61
CA PHE A 212 17.82 -0.34 -7.38
C PHE A 212 18.35 0.66 -6.36
N ARG A 213 19.08 1.71 -6.78
CA ARG A 213 19.55 2.74 -5.85
C ARG A 213 18.39 3.47 -5.20
N ASN A 214 17.41 3.91 -5.99
CA ASN A 214 16.22 4.59 -5.44
C ASN A 214 15.49 3.73 -4.42
N ALA A 215 15.32 2.43 -4.68
CA ALA A 215 14.69 1.49 -3.75
C ALA A 215 15.58 1.20 -2.52
N ALA A 216 16.89 1.03 -2.73
CA ALA A 216 17.87 0.74 -1.67
C ALA A 216 18.00 1.89 -0.66
N GLU A 217 17.96 3.14 -1.13
CA GLU A 217 17.96 4.35 -0.29
C GLU A 217 16.68 4.46 0.56
N GLN A 218 15.58 3.88 0.11
CA GLN A 218 14.33 3.75 0.87
C GLN A 218 14.30 2.51 1.80
N GLY A 219 15.38 1.73 1.83
CA GLY A 219 15.53 0.61 2.76
C GLY A 219 15.10 -0.75 2.23
N VAL A 220 14.78 -0.89 0.93
CA VAL A 220 14.46 -2.21 0.34
C VAL A 220 15.71 -3.08 0.34
N ASP A 221 15.69 -4.12 1.15
CA ASP A 221 16.83 -5.01 1.40
C ASP A 221 17.29 -5.79 0.16
N GLU A 222 16.35 -6.24 -0.66
CA GLU A 222 16.64 -6.90 -1.93
C GLU A 222 17.31 -5.95 -2.93
N ALA A 223 16.84 -4.69 -3.01
CA ALA A 223 17.47 -3.68 -3.85
C ALA A 223 18.89 -3.34 -3.39
N GLN A 224 19.12 -3.26 -2.06
CA GLN A 224 20.44 -3.09 -1.47
C GLN A 224 21.37 -4.25 -1.86
N PHE A 225 20.87 -5.47 -1.83
CA PHE A 225 21.63 -6.64 -2.27
C PHE A 225 22.00 -6.55 -3.76
N TYR A 226 21.03 -6.31 -4.64
CA TYR A 226 21.32 -6.21 -6.08
C TYR A 226 22.30 -5.07 -6.39
N LEU A 227 22.12 -3.91 -5.76
CA LEU A 227 23.03 -2.77 -5.93
C LEU A 227 24.46 -3.14 -5.47
N GLY A 228 24.61 -3.83 -4.34
CA GLY A 228 25.89 -4.34 -3.87
C GLY A 228 26.56 -5.30 -4.85
N ILE A 229 25.78 -6.25 -5.40
CA ILE A 229 26.27 -7.18 -6.45
C ILE A 229 26.70 -6.43 -7.72
N MET A 230 25.96 -5.40 -8.13
CA MET A 230 26.29 -4.60 -9.33
C MET A 230 27.59 -3.81 -9.15
N TYR A 231 27.83 -3.24 -7.98
CA TYR A 231 29.13 -2.63 -7.65
C TYR A 231 30.27 -3.65 -7.58
N TYR A 232 30.01 -4.83 -7.02
CA TYR A 232 30.99 -5.92 -6.99
C TYR A 232 31.43 -6.37 -8.39
N LYS A 233 30.48 -6.50 -9.32
CA LYS A 233 30.71 -6.97 -10.69
C LYS A 233 31.08 -5.86 -11.68
N GLY A 234 30.90 -4.59 -11.34
CA GLY A 234 31.04 -3.47 -12.28
C GLY A 234 29.96 -3.46 -13.37
N GLN A 235 28.74 -3.95 -13.05
CA GLN A 235 27.62 -4.00 -13.98
C GLN A 235 26.83 -2.70 -13.95
N GLY A 236 26.81 -1.94 -15.06
CA GLY A 236 26.12 -0.65 -15.15
C GLY A 236 26.80 0.50 -14.40
N VAL A 237 27.78 0.20 -13.56
CA VAL A 237 28.61 1.13 -12.78
C VAL A 237 30.06 0.67 -12.83
N ARG A 238 30.99 1.59 -12.50
CA ARG A 238 32.39 1.18 -12.25
C ARG A 238 32.42 0.25 -11.04
N GLN A 239 33.21 -0.83 -11.13
CA GLN A 239 33.45 -1.73 -10.00
C GLN A 239 33.98 -0.94 -8.80
N ASP A 240 33.36 -1.18 -7.63
CA ASP A 240 33.73 -0.58 -6.34
C ASP A 240 33.43 -1.55 -5.21
N LEU A 241 34.47 -2.17 -4.68
CA LEU A 241 34.34 -3.18 -3.61
C LEU A 241 33.93 -2.58 -2.26
N ALA A 242 34.29 -1.31 -2.00
CA ALA A 242 33.90 -0.62 -0.78
C ALA A 242 32.38 -0.34 -0.78
N LEU A 243 31.84 0.20 -1.90
CA LEU A 243 30.41 0.38 -2.07
C LEU A 243 29.66 -0.97 -2.11
N ALA A 244 30.23 -1.98 -2.74
CA ALA A 244 29.65 -3.34 -2.72
C ALA A 244 29.50 -3.86 -1.26
N GLN A 245 30.57 -3.72 -0.48
CA GLN A 245 30.54 -4.14 0.93
C GLN A 245 29.56 -3.33 1.76
N GLU A 246 29.46 -2.01 1.53
CA GLU A 246 28.50 -1.15 2.22
C GLU A 246 27.06 -1.61 1.96
N TRP A 247 26.68 -1.76 0.68
CA TRP A 247 25.31 -2.11 0.32
C TRP A 247 24.92 -3.54 0.73
N LEU A 248 25.84 -4.52 0.56
CA LEU A 248 25.62 -5.87 1.04
C LEU A 248 25.51 -5.92 2.58
N GLY A 249 26.27 -5.07 3.26
CA GLY A 249 26.19 -4.90 4.72
C GLY A 249 24.82 -4.36 5.16
N LYS A 250 24.29 -3.35 4.47
CA LYS A 250 22.95 -2.83 4.73
C LYS A 250 21.87 -3.88 4.50
N ALA A 251 21.94 -4.61 3.38
CA ALA A 251 20.99 -5.70 3.09
C ALA A 251 21.03 -6.77 4.20
N CYS A 252 22.21 -7.11 4.70
CA CYS A 252 22.39 -8.04 5.83
C CYS A 252 21.77 -7.52 7.13
N GLN A 253 21.99 -6.24 7.45
CA GLN A 253 21.42 -5.59 8.64
C GLN A 253 19.90 -5.57 8.61
N ASN A 254 19.31 -5.44 7.41
CA ASN A 254 17.85 -5.50 7.20
C ASN A 254 17.30 -6.93 7.13
N GLY A 255 18.14 -7.96 7.35
CA GLY A 255 17.71 -9.35 7.44
C GLY A 255 17.75 -10.15 6.14
N TYR A 256 18.28 -9.58 5.04
CA TYR A 256 18.37 -10.30 3.76
C TYR A 256 19.53 -11.29 3.77
N GLN A 257 19.24 -12.58 3.94
CA GLN A 257 20.26 -13.62 4.14
C GLN A 257 21.33 -13.67 3.03
N LYS A 258 20.90 -13.53 1.76
CA LYS A 258 21.85 -13.49 0.62
C LYS A 258 22.82 -12.30 0.71
N GLY A 259 22.36 -11.18 1.29
CA GLY A 259 23.18 -10.02 1.59
C GLY A 259 24.26 -10.36 2.60
N CYS A 260 23.91 -11.06 3.69
CA CYS A 260 24.85 -11.50 4.72
C CYS A 260 25.91 -12.44 4.15
N ASP A 261 25.51 -13.44 3.37
CA ASP A 261 26.41 -14.43 2.80
C ASP A 261 27.45 -13.77 1.88
N ASN A 262 27.01 -12.85 1.02
CA ASN A 262 27.90 -12.14 0.08
C ASN A 262 28.77 -11.09 0.81
N TYR A 263 28.23 -10.42 1.82
CA TYR A 263 29.00 -9.50 2.67
C TYR A 263 30.18 -10.23 3.35
N GLN A 264 29.92 -11.41 3.95
CA GLN A 264 30.95 -12.21 4.61
C GLN A 264 32.03 -12.69 3.64
N ARG A 265 31.63 -13.18 2.44
CA ARG A 265 32.57 -13.59 1.38
C ARG A 265 33.47 -12.42 0.96
N LEU A 266 32.88 -11.28 0.67
CA LEU A 266 33.64 -10.10 0.27
C LEU A 266 34.60 -9.62 1.36
N LYS A 267 34.20 -9.70 2.63
CA LYS A 267 35.06 -9.35 3.77
C LYS A 267 36.22 -10.34 3.97
N ALA A 268 36.01 -11.61 3.61
CA ALA A 268 37.04 -12.66 3.67
C ALA A 268 37.97 -12.66 2.45
N GLY A 269 37.75 -11.79 1.47
CA GLY A 269 38.58 -11.65 0.26
C GLY A 269 38.27 -12.67 -0.84
N TYR A 270 37.07 -13.26 -0.83
CA TYR A 270 36.57 -14.19 -1.86
C TYR A 270 35.56 -13.53 -2.80
#